data_5fffd7f7c2fc22a5fe09e65bf2a7ef85
#
_entry.id   5fffd7f7c2fc22a5fe09e65bf2a7ef85
#
_cell.length_a   1.000
_cell.length_b   1.000
_cell.length_c   1.000
_cell.angle_alpha   90.00
_cell.angle_beta   90.00
_cell.angle_gamma   90.00
#
_symmetry.space_group_name_H-M   'P 1'
#
loop_
_entity.id
_entity.type
_entity.pdbx_description
1 polymer ?
#
loop_
_entity_poly.entity_id
_entity_poly.type
_entity_poly.pdbx_seq_one_letter_code
_entity_poly.pdbx_strand_id
1 'polypeptide(L)'
;MSSHTLEGKKKTQNGVKRLMFTVLSILLEVVFLVGIFKGLNEYAVFIDNLTRIFAVILVLKIYGRNETSSMKTPWIILILTFPILGVALYLLIGMNGGTKKMRMRYKKIDEKLLPLLPENKEVLERLNMSDPKAGNVSNYIERNACYPVYQNTDVIYFDEAVKGLEAQLADLAKAEQFIFMEYHAIEDEYAWSRIQTVLEERVKAGVEVRVFYDDMGSIGFVNLSFARKLEAKGIACRVFNPLLPGLNMFLNNRDHRKITVIDGKVGYTGGYNLANEYFNYTHPYGEWKDTGIRLEGDAVASLTAAFLEMWEASGKTPAGVDVLNIEAQKKYLVQHPYQAKQTGYIQPYADCPLDGIQVGEDVYISIVNKADRYCWFMTPYLIITDEMTHALSLAARRGVDVRIITPGIPDKKLIYSITRSFYHNLVQDGVRIYEWTPGFCHAKMSVADDCMATCGTINLDYRSLYHHFENGCFMADCDAVLDIRRDMEQTLEQCREVTEKYKSGRSATLRLGQLFLRLFAELL
;
A
#
# COMPACT_ATOMS: atom_id res chain seq x y z
N MET A 1 -15.92 23.58 -21.95
CA MET A 1 -14.58 22.96 -21.96
C MET A 1 -13.45 23.83 -21.38
N SER A 2 -13.51 25.17 -21.34
CA SER A 2 -12.37 26.03 -20.93
C SER A 2 -12.26 26.32 -19.42
N SER A 3 -13.32 26.20 -18.63
CA SER A 3 -13.28 26.46 -17.17
C SER A 3 -12.69 25.29 -16.36
N HIS A 4 -12.99 24.06 -16.73
CA HIS A 4 -12.46 22.86 -16.05
C HIS A 4 -10.93 22.71 -16.16
N THR A 5 -10.35 23.03 -17.32
CA THR A 5 -8.88 22.96 -17.53
C THR A 5 -8.10 24.02 -16.75
N LEU A 6 -8.68 25.20 -16.51
CA LEU A 6 -8.06 26.27 -15.71
C LEU A 6 -8.10 25.96 -14.21
N GLU A 7 -9.18 25.34 -13.73
CA GLU A 7 -9.33 24.95 -12.33
C GLU A 7 -8.43 23.76 -11.97
N GLY A 8 -8.32 22.76 -12.86
CA GLY A 8 -7.37 21.66 -12.73
C GLY A 8 -5.92 22.13 -12.67
N LYS A 9 -5.50 23.05 -13.55
CA LYS A 9 -4.17 23.66 -13.50
C LYS A 9 -3.91 24.43 -12.18
N LYS A 10 -4.91 25.12 -11.63
CA LYS A 10 -4.79 25.81 -10.32
C LYS A 10 -4.67 24.82 -9.16
N LYS A 11 -5.40 23.69 -9.18
CA LYS A 11 -5.32 22.63 -8.15
C LYS A 11 -3.93 22.02 -8.14
N THR A 12 -3.41 21.59 -9.28
CA THR A 12 -2.05 21.05 -9.42
C THR A 12 -0.98 22.05 -8.97
N GLN A 13 -1.10 23.34 -9.35
CA GLN A 13 -0.18 24.38 -8.92
C GLN A 13 -0.20 24.59 -7.40
N ASN A 14 -1.34 24.50 -6.75
CA ASN A 14 -1.44 24.65 -5.29
C ASN A 14 -0.83 23.44 -4.55
N GLY A 15 -1.03 22.22 -5.05
CA GLY A 15 -0.39 21.03 -4.52
C GLY A 15 1.12 21.08 -4.66
N VAL A 16 1.63 21.41 -5.86
CA VAL A 16 3.06 21.56 -6.12
C VAL A 16 3.67 22.68 -5.25
N LYS A 17 2.98 23.83 -5.07
CA LYS A 17 3.46 24.89 -4.17
C LYS A 17 3.55 24.43 -2.71
N ARG A 18 2.58 23.68 -2.21
CA ARG A 18 2.61 23.10 -0.85
C ARG A 18 3.81 22.16 -0.68
N LEU A 19 4.01 21.25 -1.62
CA LEU A 19 5.15 20.33 -1.62
C LEU A 19 6.47 21.09 -1.66
N MET A 20 6.62 22.07 -2.57
CA MET A 20 7.83 22.91 -2.65
C MET A 20 8.07 23.69 -1.35
N PHE A 21 7.02 24.26 -0.74
CA PHE A 21 7.15 24.99 0.53
C PHE A 21 7.61 24.07 1.66
N THR A 22 7.08 22.86 1.74
CA THR A 22 7.48 21.86 2.74
C THR A 22 8.93 21.40 2.52
N VAL A 23 9.32 21.10 1.27
CA VAL A 23 10.70 20.76 0.92
C VAL A 23 11.66 21.90 1.24
N LEU A 24 11.29 23.14 0.91
CA LEU A 24 12.08 24.32 1.23
C LEU A 24 12.23 24.52 2.74
N SER A 25 11.16 24.32 3.52
CA SER A 25 11.19 24.38 4.98
C SER A 25 12.18 23.36 5.56
N ILE A 26 12.13 22.11 5.10
CA ILE A 26 13.06 21.05 5.52
C ILE A 26 14.51 21.40 5.13
N LEU A 27 14.72 21.91 3.90
CA LEU A 27 16.06 22.34 3.47
C LEU A 27 16.59 23.49 4.33
N LEU A 28 15.76 24.47 4.68
CA LEU A 28 16.14 25.57 5.57
C LEU A 28 16.49 25.09 6.98
N GLU A 29 15.75 24.13 7.53
CA GLU A 29 16.08 23.49 8.82
C GLU A 29 17.41 22.76 8.76
N VAL A 30 17.68 22.01 7.69
CA VAL A 30 18.99 21.33 7.49
C VAL A 30 20.13 22.35 7.36
N VAL A 31 19.94 23.42 6.55
CA VAL A 31 20.93 24.49 6.39
C VAL A 31 21.19 25.21 7.71
N PHE A 32 20.17 25.48 8.51
CA PHE A 32 20.27 26.08 9.84
C PHE A 32 21.10 25.19 10.78
N LEU A 33 20.83 23.88 10.81
CA LEU A 33 21.60 22.92 11.60
C LEU A 33 23.08 22.89 11.16
N VAL A 34 23.36 22.84 9.86
CA VAL A 34 24.72 22.88 9.32
C VAL A 34 25.40 24.21 9.66
N GLY A 35 24.67 25.33 9.67
CA GLY A 35 25.15 26.64 10.06
C GLY A 35 25.57 26.71 11.54
N ILE A 36 24.75 26.14 12.45
CA ILE A 36 25.09 26.01 13.87
C ILE A 36 26.39 25.20 14.03
N PHE A 37 26.53 24.06 13.35
CA PHE A 37 27.74 23.24 13.42
C PHE A 37 28.98 23.97 12.86
N LYS A 38 28.85 24.80 11.83
CA LYS A 38 29.95 25.64 11.33
C LYS A 38 30.35 26.78 12.28
N GLY A 39 29.39 27.35 13.01
CA GLY A 39 29.62 28.43 13.99
C GLY A 39 30.39 27.96 15.26
N LEU A 40 30.44 26.64 15.50
CA LEU A 40 31.14 26.04 16.65
C LEU A 40 32.61 25.72 16.36
N ASN A 41 33.29 26.50 15.51
CA ASN A 41 34.61 26.21 14.97
C ASN A 41 35.72 26.04 16.04
N GLU A 42 35.61 26.69 17.20
CA GLU A 42 36.58 26.56 18.32
C GLU A 42 36.54 25.18 19.00
N TYR A 43 35.43 24.46 18.89
CA TYR A 43 35.24 23.12 19.46
C TYR A 43 35.18 22.01 18.37
N ALA A 44 35.51 22.33 17.14
CA ALA A 44 35.32 21.45 16.00
C ALA A 44 35.94 20.05 16.18
N VAL A 45 37.15 19.97 16.69
CA VAL A 45 37.86 18.70 16.90
C VAL A 45 37.20 17.86 18.02
N PHE A 46 36.77 18.51 19.10
CA PHE A 46 36.10 17.81 20.19
C PHE A 46 34.75 17.31 19.76
N ILE A 47 33.96 18.13 19.05
CA ILE A 47 32.63 17.77 18.52
C ILE A 47 32.76 16.65 17.49
N ASP A 48 33.74 16.70 16.60
CA ASP A 48 34.00 15.65 15.61
C ASP A 48 34.32 14.31 16.28
N ASN A 49 35.23 14.29 17.25
CA ASN A 49 35.59 13.08 17.98
C ASN A 49 34.40 12.51 18.77
N LEU A 50 33.63 13.36 19.46
CA LEU A 50 32.43 12.94 20.19
C LEU A 50 31.37 12.38 19.23
N THR A 51 31.18 13.03 18.08
CA THR A 51 30.23 12.57 17.05
C THR A 51 30.64 11.24 16.47
N ARG A 52 31.95 11.00 16.24
CA ARG A 52 32.47 9.70 15.75
C ARG A 52 32.21 8.58 16.75
N ILE A 53 32.44 8.81 18.05
CA ILE A 53 32.14 7.83 19.11
C ILE A 53 30.64 7.54 19.12
N PHE A 54 29.80 8.60 19.09
CA PHE A 54 28.36 8.45 19.06
C PHE A 54 27.88 7.73 17.78
N ALA A 55 28.49 8.03 16.63
CA ALA A 55 28.20 7.36 15.36
C ALA A 55 28.45 5.84 15.43
N VAL A 56 29.58 5.42 16.03
CA VAL A 56 29.88 3.99 16.21
C VAL A 56 28.82 3.33 17.11
N ILE A 57 28.45 3.95 18.24
CA ILE A 57 27.40 3.43 19.14
C ILE A 57 26.07 3.34 18.39
N LEU A 58 25.73 4.36 17.61
CA LEU A 58 24.49 4.41 16.84
C LEU A 58 24.46 3.32 15.75
N VAL A 59 25.57 3.13 15.03
CA VAL A 59 25.72 2.06 14.03
C VAL A 59 25.55 0.69 14.66
N LEU A 60 26.16 0.43 15.82
CA LEU A 60 25.99 -0.84 16.54
C LEU A 60 24.52 -1.04 16.96
N LYS A 61 23.86 0.03 17.38
CA LYS A 61 22.44 -0.01 17.74
C LYS A 61 21.54 -0.29 16.52
N ILE A 62 21.84 0.32 15.35
CA ILE A 62 21.12 0.07 14.09
C ILE A 62 21.37 -1.37 13.64
N TYR A 63 22.62 -1.81 13.65
CA TYR A 63 23.00 -3.18 13.28
C TYR A 63 22.27 -4.24 14.11
N GLY A 64 22.12 -4.01 15.42
CA GLY A 64 21.45 -4.93 16.35
C GLY A 64 19.92 -4.90 16.31
N ARG A 65 19.28 -4.07 15.44
CA ARG A 65 17.82 -4.08 15.27
C ARG A 65 17.38 -5.32 14.48
N ASN A 66 16.18 -5.79 14.79
CA ASN A 66 15.53 -6.85 14.01
C ASN A 66 14.78 -6.23 12.81
N GLU A 67 15.53 -5.61 11.91
CA GLU A 67 15.05 -5.04 10.64
C GLU A 67 15.86 -5.66 9.50
N THR A 68 15.32 -5.65 8.27
CA THR A 68 16.04 -6.19 7.11
C THR A 68 17.34 -5.45 6.84
N SER A 69 18.32 -6.14 6.27
CA SER A 69 19.63 -5.54 5.95
C SER A 69 19.50 -4.36 5.00
N SER A 70 18.56 -4.43 4.08
CA SER A 70 18.26 -3.38 3.11
C SER A 70 17.86 -2.06 3.78
N MET A 71 17.12 -2.11 4.89
CA MET A 71 16.69 -0.94 5.66
C MET A 71 17.80 -0.34 6.53
N LYS A 72 18.73 -1.16 7.01
CA LYS A 72 19.84 -0.74 7.90
C LYS A 72 21.03 -0.19 7.15
N THR A 73 21.39 -0.82 6.03
CA THR A 73 22.64 -0.57 5.31
C THR A 73 22.79 0.89 4.83
N PRO A 74 21.76 1.54 4.24
CA PRO A 74 21.87 2.94 3.83
C PRO A 74 22.23 3.88 4.98
N TRP A 75 21.59 3.70 6.13
CA TRP A 75 21.87 4.49 7.34
C TRP A 75 23.28 4.25 7.86
N ILE A 76 23.73 2.99 7.91
CA ILE A 76 25.08 2.63 8.34
C ILE A 76 26.12 3.28 7.42
N ILE A 77 25.96 3.19 6.10
CA ILE A 77 26.85 3.82 5.13
C ILE A 77 26.86 5.33 5.30
N LEU A 78 25.70 5.97 5.42
CA LEU A 78 25.58 7.43 5.56
C LEU A 78 26.26 7.92 6.84
N ILE A 79 26.03 7.25 7.98
CA ILE A 79 26.60 7.62 9.28
C ILE A 79 28.12 7.43 9.29
N LEU A 80 28.64 6.33 8.71
CA LEU A 80 30.09 6.06 8.68
C LEU A 80 30.82 6.98 7.70
N THR A 81 30.19 7.32 6.56
CA THR A 81 30.82 8.20 5.54
C THR A 81 30.77 9.67 5.95
N PHE A 82 29.65 10.11 6.52
CA PHE A 82 29.42 11.51 6.93
C PHE A 82 28.90 11.55 8.38
N PRO A 83 29.75 11.34 9.42
CA PRO A 83 29.28 11.14 10.79
C PRO A 83 28.35 12.24 11.30
N ILE A 84 28.72 13.50 11.15
CA ILE A 84 27.92 14.63 11.62
C ILE A 84 26.56 14.69 10.91
N LEU A 85 26.60 14.66 9.58
CA LEU A 85 25.36 14.73 8.75
C LEU A 85 24.52 13.48 8.92
N GLY A 86 25.13 12.29 8.88
CA GLY A 86 24.45 11.01 8.99
C GLY A 86 23.78 10.83 10.35
N VAL A 87 24.47 11.19 11.44
CA VAL A 87 23.88 11.17 12.77
C VAL A 87 22.72 12.16 12.87
N ALA A 88 22.90 13.40 12.40
CA ALA A 88 21.84 14.41 12.42
C ALA A 88 20.61 13.97 11.64
N LEU A 89 20.79 13.50 10.41
CA LEU A 89 19.67 13.01 9.57
C LEU A 89 19.01 11.77 10.19
N TYR A 90 19.79 10.85 10.76
CA TYR A 90 19.22 9.68 11.41
C TYR A 90 18.40 10.05 12.65
N LEU A 91 18.86 11.00 13.48
CA LEU A 91 18.11 11.49 14.63
C LEU A 91 16.83 12.22 14.21
N LEU A 92 16.87 12.92 13.07
CA LEU A 92 15.74 13.69 12.55
C LEU A 92 14.72 12.81 11.80
N ILE A 93 15.19 11.82 11.03
CA ILE A 93 14.36 11.05 10.09
C ILE A 93 14.31 9.56 10.46
N GLY A 94 15.44 8.98 10.87
CA GLY A 94 15.58 7.54 11.12
C GLY A 94 15.11 7.08 12.50
N MET A 95 14.93 7.97 13.46
CA MET A 95 14.43 7.62 14.79
C MET A 95 12.89 7.71 14.86
N ASN A 96 12.23 6.57 14.97
CA ASN A 96 10.77 6.44 15.05
C ASN A 96 10.15 6.97 16.37
N GLY A 97 10.76 7.96 17.02
CA GLY A 97 10.26 8.51 18.30
C GLY A 97 8.87 9.15 18.19
N GLY A 98 8.60 9.86 17.07
CA GLY A 98 7.29 10.46 16.79
C GLY A 98 6.18 9.45 16.52
N THR A 99 6.53 8.26 16.07
CA THR A 99 5.58 7.18 15.75
C THR A 99 5.14 6.38 16.98
N LYS A 100 5.86 6.46 18.13
CA LYS A 100 5.53 5.70 19.35
C LYS A 100 4.11 5.96 19.83
N LYS A 101 3.68 7.24 19.84
CA LYS A 101 2.32 7.62 20.26
C LYS A 101 1.27 7.06 19.29
N MET A 102 1.56 7.13 17.98
CA MET A 102 0.67 6.57 16.96
C MET A 102 0.62 5.05 17.06
N ARG A 103 1.76 4.37 17.16
CA ARG A 103 1.83 2.92 17.38
C ARG A 103 0.97 2.47 18.56
N MET A 104 1.09 3.14 19.71
CA MET A 104 0.26 2.81 20.87
C MET A 104 -1.22 3.06 20.63
N ARG A 105 -1.57 4.06 19.79
CA ARG A 105 -2.96 4.35 19.46
C ARG A 105 -3.54 3.25 18.56
N TYR A 106 -2.85 2.88 17.48
CA TYR A 106 -3.26 1.78 16.60
C TYR A 106 -3.40 0.48 17.40
N LYS A 107 -2.37 0.10 18.15
CA LYS A 107 -2.42 -1.09 19.00
C LYS A 107 -3.66 -1.13 19.91
N LYS A 108 -4.02 -0.01 20.54
CA LYS A 108 -5.22 0.06 21.39
C LYS A 108 -6.53 -0.08 20.60
N ILE A 109 -6.54 0.37 19.34
CA ILE A 109 -7.69 0.22 18.45
C ILE A 109 -7.83 -1.25 18.08
N ASP A 110 -6.75 -1.87 17.61
CA ASP A 110 -6.72 -3.26 17.15
C ASP A 110 -7.09 -4.23 18.27
N GLU A 111 -6.53 -4.05 19.47
CA GLU A 111 -6.87 -4.86 20.66
C GLU A 111 -8.38 -4.84 21.01
N LYS A 112 -9.12 -3.83 20.56
CA LYS A 112 -10.55 -3.68 20.85
C LYS A 112 -11.45 -3.95 19.65
N LEU A 113 -10.96 -3.63 18.45
CA LEU A 113 -11.75 -3.69 17.21
C LEU A 113 -11.68 -5.06 16.55
N LEU A 114 -10.47 -5.61 16.39
CA LEU A 114 -10.27 -6.87 15.68
C LEU A 114 -10.95 -8.08 16.37
N PRO A 115 -11.00 -8.17 17.72
CA PRO A 115 -11.78 -9.23 18.38
C PRO A 115 -13.30 -9.16 18.15
N LEU A 116 -13.81 -8.10 17.51
CA LEU A 116 -15.22 -7.99 17.13
C LEU A 116 -15.53 -8.63 15.77
N LEU A 117 -14.47 -9.01 15.03
CA LEU A 117 -14.66 -9.69 13.75
C LEU A 117 -15.34 -11.05 13.97
N PRO A 118 -16.31 -11.41 13.14
CA PRO A 118 -16.96 -12.72 13.22
C PRO A 118 -15.93 -13.80 12.81
N GLU A 119 -15.56 -14.62 13.76
CA GLU A 119 -14.62 -15.73 13.58
C GLU A 119 -15.39 -17.05 13.56
N ASN A 120 -15.06 -17.92 12.61
CA ASN A 120 -15.49 -19.32 12.60
C ASN A 120 -14.25 -20.25 12.46
N LYS A 121 -13.76 -20.79 13.56
CA LYS A 121 -12.57 -21.65 13.62
C LYS A 121 -12.67 -22.89 12.73
N GLU A 122 -13.88 -23.41 12.53
CA GLU A 122 -14.08 -24.57 11.64
C GLU A 122 -13.72 -24.25 10.19
N VAL A 123 -13.84 -22.97 9.75
CA VAL A 123 -13.47 -22.57 8.39
C VAL A 123 -11.98 -22.76 8.16
N LEU A 124 -11.16 -22.28 9.09
CA LEU A 124 -9.69 -22.45 9.01
C LEU A 124 -9.28 -23.92 9.14
N GLU A 125 -9.94 -24.70 10.01
CA GLU A 125 -9.69 -26.14 10.13
C GLU A 125 -10.02 -26.87 8.83
N ARG A 126 -11.15 -26.56 8.17
CA ARG A 126 -11.50 -27.12 6.87
C ARG A 126 -10.48 -26.76 5.79
N LEU A 127 -10.02 -25.50 5.74
CA LEU A 127 -8.97 -25.09 4.80
C LEU A 127 -7.66 -25.86 5.05
N ASN A 128 -7.25 -26.01 6.30
CA ASN A 128 -6.05 -26.78 6.65
C ASN A 128 -6.15 -28.26 6.23
N MET A 129 -7.37 -28.83 6.21
CA MET A 129 -7.60 -30.21 5.78
C MET A 129 -7.68 -30.34 4.25
N SER A 130 -8.32 -29.40 3.56
CA SER A 130 -8.51 -29.45 2.09
C SER A 130 -7.27 -29.01 1.32
N ASP A 131 -6.65 -27.90 1.72
CA ASP A 131 -5.38 -27.38 1.18
C ASP A 131 -4.45 -26.92 2.30
N PRO A 132 -3.56 -27.81 2.79
CA PRO A 132 -2.61 -27.45 3.86
C PRO A 132 -1.66 -26.31 3.50
N LYS A 133 -1.41 -26.04 2.20
CA LYS A 133 -0.55 -24.94 1.74
C LYS A 133 -1.26 -23.60 1.92
N ALA A 134 -2.47 -23.49 1.38
CA ALA A 134 -3.32 -22.31 1.56
C ALA A 134 -3.68 -22.12 3.05
N GLY A 135 -3.99 -23.20 3.76
CA GLY A 135 -4.23 -23.18 5.20
C GLY A 135 -3.05 -22.61 6.00
N ASN A 136 -1.82 -22.92 5.62
CA ASN A 136 -0.62 -22.39 6.28
C ASN A 136 -0.48 -20.86 6.08
N VAL A 137 -0.76 -20.34 4.87
CA VAL A 137 -0.78 -18.90 4.59
C VAL A 137 -1.89 -18.22 5.38
N SER A 138 -3.09 -18.80 5.38
CA SER A 138 -4.25 -18.30 6.12
C SER A 138 -4.00 -18.28 7.64
N ASN A 139 -3.39 -19.32 8.21
CA ASN A 139 -2.97 -19.35 9.62
C ASN A 139 -2.00 -18.20 9.97
N TYR A 140 -1.07 -17.88 9.05
CA TYR A 140 -0.15 -16.77 9.25
C TYR A 140 -0.92 -15.45 9.37
N ILE A 141 -1.83 -15.14 8.42
CA ILE A 141 -2.64 -13.93 8.41
C ILE A 141 -3.46 -13.82 9.69
N GLU A 142 -4.17 -14.91 10.08
CA GLU A 142 -5.01 -14.89 11.27
C GLU A 142 -4.22 -14.64 12.55
N ARG A 143 -3.05 -15.28 12.70
CA ARG A 143 -2.23 -15.14 13.91
C ARG A 143 -1.50 -13.82 14.03
N ASN A 144 -1.09 -13.21 12.92
CA ASN A 144 -0.23 -12.01 12.93
C ASN A 144 -0.97 -10.73 12.60
N ALA A 145 -1.99 -10.79 11.74
CA ALA A 145 -2.83 -9.65 11.40
C ALA A 145 -4.21 -9.68 12.08
N CYS A 146 -4.58 -10.79 12.74
CA CYS A 146 -5.86 -10.96 13.43
C CYS A 146 -7.10 -10.85 12.53
N TYR A 147 -6.97 -11.16 11.24
CA TYR A 147 -8.08 -11.20 10.29
C TYR A 147 -8.48 -12.66 10.01
N PRO A 148 -9.72 -13.08 10.32
CA PRO A 148 -10.17 -14.45 10.11
C PRO A 148 -10.44 -14.76 8.63
N VAL A 149 -10.43 -16.03 8.28
CA VAL A 149 -10.82 -16.53 6.96
C VAL A 149 -12.30 -16.87 6.93
N TYR A 150 -12.96 -16.61 5.77
CA TYR A 150 -14.39 -16.79 5.58
C TYR A 150 -14.68 -17.71 4.40
N GLN A 151 -15.81 -18.45 4.47
CA GLN A 151 -16.37 -19.23 3.35
C GLN A 151 -17.66 -18.64 2.79
N ASN A 152 -18.50 -18.05 3.66
CA ASN A 152 -19.79 -17.49 3.26
C ASN A 152 -19.62 -16.10 2.59
N THR A 153 -18.92 -16.08 1.46
CA THR A 153 -18.61 -14.84 0.74
C THR A 153 -18.44 -15.13 -0.75
N ASP A 154 -19.18 -14.42 -1.59
CA ASP A 154 -18.99 -14.40 -3.03
C ASP A 154 -17.95 -13.35 -3.43
N VAL A 155 -17.12 -13.67 -4.43
CA VAL A 155 -16.08 -12.79 -4.97
C VAL A 155 -16.31 -12.59 -6.45
N ILE A 156 -16.28 -11.33 -6.90
CA ILE A 156 -16.22 -10.98 -8.32
C ILE A 156 -14.89 -10.28 -8.56
N TYR A 157 -14.08 -10.82 -9.44
CA TYR A 157 -12.84 -10.21 -9.90
C TYR A 157 -13.10 -9.29 -11.10
N PHE A 158 -12.46 -8.13 -11.13
CA PHE A 158 -12.47 -7.19 -12.23
C PHE A 158 -11.07 -7.07 -12.82
N ASP A 159 -10.91 -7.49 -14.05
CA ASP A 159 -9.69 -7.38 -14.85
C ASP A 159 -9.40 -5.95 -15.33
N GLU A 160 -10.39 -5.05 -15.23
CA GLU A 160 -10.30 -3.64 -15.57
C GLU A 160 -10.95 -2.77 -14.47
N ALA A 161 -10.25 -1.71 -14.06
CA ALA A 161 -10.75 -0.79 -13.02
C ALA A 161 -12.11 -0.15 -13.38
N VAL A 162 -12.37 0.12 -14.66
CA VAL A 162 -13.63 0.70 -15.11
C VAL A 162 -14.82 -0.21 -14.83
N LYS A 163 -14.66 -1.53 -15.00
CA LYS A 163 -15.71 -2.50 -14.66
C LYS A 163 -16.01 -2.49 -13.15
N GLY A 164 -14.95 -2.39 -12.34
CA GLY A 164 -15.07 -2.24 -10.89
C GLY A 164 -15.79 -0.95 -10.51
N LEU A 165 -15.49 0.18 -11.15
CA LEU A 165 -16.15 1.47 -10.91
C LEU A 165 -17.64 1.42 -11.24
N GLU A 166 -18.02 0.82 -12.38
CA GLU A 166 -19.45 0.72 -12.76
C GLU A 166 -20.23 -0.15 -11.77
N ALA A 167 -19.67 -1.29 -11.34
CA ALA A 167 -20.26 -2.14 -10.32
C ALA A 167 -20.38 -1.40 -8.98
N GLN A 168 -19.34 -0.67 -8.58
CA GLN A 168 -19.31 0.11 -7.35
C GLN A 168 -20.38 1.20 -7.35
N LEU A 169 -20.56 1.95 -8.45
CA LEU A 169 -21.60 2.95 -8.60
C LEU A 169 -22.99 2.34 -8.48
N ALA A 170 -23.21 1.17 -9.08
CA ALA A 170 -24.49 0.47 -9.02
C ALA A 170 -24.83 -0.01 -7.59
N ASP A 171 -23.84 -0.43 -6.81
CA ASP A 171 -24.06 -0.86 -5.43
C ASP A 171 -24.15 0.33 -4.47
N LEU A 172 -23.34 1.39 -4.64
CA LEU A 172 -23.48 2.64 -3.88
C LEU A 172 -24.88 3.22 -3.98
N ALA A 173 -25.51 3.17 -5.16
CA ALA A 173 -26.86 3.65 -5.37
C ALA A 173 -27.94 2.88 -4.56
N LYS A 174 -27.64 1.67 -4.10
CA LYS A 174 -28.53 0.81 -3.31
C LYS A 174 -28.30 0.91 -1.80
N ALA A 175 -27.30 1.65 -1.35
CA ALA A 175 -26.97 1.78 0.07
C ALA A 175 -28.17 2.28 0.89
N GLU A 176 -28.44 1.65 2.03
CA GLU A 176 -29.57 1.94 2.91
C GLU A 176 -29.15 2.49 4.28
N GLN A 177 -27.96 2.11 4.78
CA GLN A 177 -27.53 2.44 6.14
C GLN A 177 -26.26 3.28 6.16
N PHE A 178 -25.16 2.79 5.55
CA PHE A 178 -23.89 3.51 5.55
C PHE A 178 -23.01 3.18 4.34
N ILE A 179 -22.17 4.14 3.98
CA ILE A 179 -21.11 4.01 2.98
C ILE A 179 -19.81 4.48 3.59
N PHE A 180 -18.76 3.65 3.55
CA PHE A 180 -17.41 3.99 3.93
C PHE A 180 -16.48 3.88 2.73
N MET A 181 -15.67 4.92 2.48
CA MET A 181 -14.73 4.97 1.39
C MET A 181 -13.36 5.46 1.88
N GLU A 182 -12.32 4.68 1.64
CA GLU A 182 -10.91 4.97 1.97
C GLU A 182 -10.07 4.82 0.73
N TYR A 183 -9.37 5.88 0.32
CA TYR A 183 -8.55 5.87 -0.88
C TYR A 183 -7.27 6.68 -0.69
N HIS A 184 -6.14 6.16 -1.19
CA HIS A 184 -4.89 6.90 -1.18
C HIS A 184 -4.98 8.21 -1.99
N ALA A 185 -5.57 8.17 -3.18
CA ALA A 185 -5.72 9.34 -4.03
C ALA A 185 -7.16 9.49 -4.52
N ILE A 186 -7.68 10.71 -4.39
CA ILE A 186 -8.96 11.15 -4.97
C ILE A 186 -8.66 12.36 -5.84
N GLU A 187 -9.05 12.31 -7.12
CA GLU A 187 -8.98 13.43 -8.06
C GLU A 187 -10.38 14.04 -8.20
N ASP A 188 -10.52 15.33 -7.87
CA ASP A 188 -11.80 16.06 -7.98
C ASP A 188 -12.13 16.35 -9.47
N GLU A 189 -12.31 15.29 -10.25
CA GLU A 189 -12.56 15.26 -11.70
C GLU A 189 -13.66 14.22 -12.05
N TYR A 190 -13.73 13.77 -13.31
CA TYR A 190 -14.87 13.03 -13.85
C TYR A 190 -15.19 11.73 -13.08
N ALA A 191 -14.20 10.88 -12.82
CA ALA A 191 -14.42 9.62 -12.10
C ALA A 191 -15.03 9.86 -10.71
N TRP A 192 -14.43 10.77 -9.95
CA TRP A 192 -14.93 11.14 -8.63
C TRP A 192 -16.29 11.81 -8.68
N SER A 193 -16.55 12.69 -9.65
CA SER A 193 -17.83 13.40 -9.75
C SER A 193 -19.03 12.46 -9.90
N ARG A 194 -18.86 11.33 -10.57
CA ARG A 194 -19.88 10.28 -10.69
C ARG A 194 -20.19 9.65 -9.32
N ILE A 195 -19.15 9.28 -8.57
CA ILE A 195 -19.28 8.74 -7.21
C ILE A 195 -19.92 9.78 -6.29
N GLN A 196 -19.40 11.01 -6.28
CA GLN A 196 -19.88 12.08 -5.42
C GLN A 196 -21.38 12.35 -5.63
N THR A 197 -21.87 12.32 -6.87
CA THR A 197 -23.28 12.48 -7.18
C THR A 197 -24.14 11.42 -6.46
N VAL A 198 -23.73 10.16 -6.53
CA VAL A 198 -24.44 9.07 -5.84
C VAL A 198 -24.36 9.23 -4.32
N LEU A 199 -23.18 9.60 -3.77
CA LEU A 199 -23.03 9.82 -2.33
C LEU A 199 -23.93 10.94 -1.82
N GLU A 200 -24.06 12.06 -2.57
CA GLU A 200 -24.97 13.16 -2.22
C GLU A 200 -26.46 12.74 -2.24
N GLU A 201 -26.84 11.88 -3.17
CA GLU A 201 -28.19 11.31 -3.22
C GLU A 201 -28.44 10.40 -2.01
N ARG A 202 -27.47 9.58 -1.63
CA ARG A 202 -27.60 8.69 -0.46
C ARG A 202 -27.64 9.46 0.85
N VAL A 203 -26.84 10.52 1.00
CA VAL A 203 -26.92 11.43 2.17
C VAL A 203 -28.32 12.03 2.30
N LYS A 204 -28.92 12.50 1.19
CA LYS A 204 -30.31 13.01 1.19
C LYS A 204 -31.34 11.95 1.57
N ALA A 205 -31.05 10.67 1.30
CA ALA A 205 -31.87 9.52 1.70
C ALA A 205 -31.63 9.09 3.16
N GLY A 206 -30.73 9.75 3.91
CA GLY A 206 -30.44 9.46 5.31
C GLY A 206 -29.31 8.44 5.54
N VAL A 207 -28.58 8.05 4.51
CA VAL A 207 -27.43 7.15 4.59
C VAL A 207 -26.24 7.87 5.20
N GLU A 208 -25.56 7.24 6.16
CA GLU A 208 -24.31 7.74 6.74
C GLU A 208 -23.17 7.55 5.75
N VAL A 209 -22.49 8.63 5.32
CA VAL A 209 -21.39 8.56 4.39
C VAL A 209 -20.09 9.09 5.01
N ARG A 210 -19.04 8.26 4.98
CA ARG A 210 -17.68 8.62 5.42
C ARG A 210 -16.69 8.46 4.28
N VAL A 211 -15.89 9.49 4.04
CA VAL A 211 -14.79 9.48 3.07
C VAL A 211 -13.48 9.76 3.79
N PHE A 212 -12.49 8.94 3.52
CA PHE A 212 -11.15 9.02 4.08
C PHE A 212 -10.12 9.02 2.95
N TYR A 213 -9.16 9.95 2.96
CA TYR A 213 -8.12 9.98 1.93
C TYR A 213 -6.76 10.43 2.47
N ASP A 214 -5.70 10.02 1.77
CA ASP A 214 -4.33 10.42 2.07
C ASP A 214 -4.01 11.79 1.46
N ASP A 215 -3.46 12.72 2.27
CA ASP A 215 -3.15 14.07 1.81
C ASP A 215 -2.04 14.10 0.76
N MET A 216 -0.98 13.28 0.93
CA MET A 216 0.13 13.22 -0.03
C MET A 216 -0.30 12.58 -1.35
N GLY A 217 -1.03 11.48 -1.28
CA GLY A 217 -1.58 10.80 -2.47
C GLY A 217 -2.51 11.70 -3.29
N SER A 218 -3.23 12.60 -2.61
CA SER A 218 -4.19 13.50 -3.25
C SER A 218 -3.66 14.93 -3.49
N ILE A 219 -2.37 15.23 -3.18
CA ILE A 219 -1.82 16.59 -3.13
C ILE A 219 -1.89 17.36 -4.47
N GLY A 220 -1.81 16.65 -5.58
CA GLY A 220 -1.94 17.21 -6.94
C GLY A 220 -3.37 17.24 -7.47
N PHE A 221 -4.29 16.55 -6.82
CA PHE A 221 -5.63 16.21 -7.31
C PHE A 221 -6.75 16.99 -6.63
N VAL A 222 -6.58 17.36 -5.36
CA VAL A 222 -7.58 18.11 -4.61
C VAL A 222 -6.99 19.40 -4.00
N ASN A 223 -7.85 20.34 -3.67
CA ASN A 223 -7.44 21.56 -2.97
C ASN A 223 -7.73 21.42 -1.46
N LEU A 224 -7.16 22.35 -0.65
CA LEU A 224 -7.32 22.36 0.81
C LEU A 224 -8.78 22.47 1.31
N SER A 225 -9.71 22.87 0.46
CA SER A 225 -11.13 23.00 0.80
C SER A 225 -11.94 21.74 0.46
N PHE A 226 -11.34 20.72 -0.15
CA PHE A 226 -12.06 19.55 -0.63
C PHE A 226 -12.84 18.84 0.50
N ALA A 227 -12.17 18.53 1.61
CA ALA A 227 -12.84 17.92 2.76
C ALA A 227 -14.01 18.78 3.28
N ARG A 228 -13.82 20.10 3.42
CA ARG A 228 -14.89 21.01 3.83
C ARG A 228 -16.06 21.08 2.85
N LYS A 229 -15.78 20.95 1.54
CA LYS A 229 -16.83 20.88 0.52
C LYS A 229 -17.68 19.61 0.66
N LEU A 230 -17.07 18.47 0.99
CA LEU A 230 -17.78 17.22 1.27
C LEU A 230 -18.61 17.32 2.55
N GLU A 231 -18.01 17.85 3.62
CA GLU A 231 -18.71 18.07 4.90
C GLU A 231 -19.95 18.98 4.73
N ALA A 232 -19.84 20.05 3.92
CA ALA A 232 -20.97 20.93 3.60
C ALA A 232 -22.12 20.22 2.85
N LYS A 233 -21.83 19.05 2.25
CA LYS A 233 -22.82 18.19 1.57
C LYS A 233 -23.33 17.05 2.45
N GLY A 234 -22.94 17.04 3.74
CA GLY A 234 -23.32 16.01 4.70
C GLY A 234 -22.48 14.74 4.65
N ILE A 235 -21.40 14.74 3.89
CA ILE A 235 -20.44 13.62 3.80
C ILE A 235 -19.34 13.87 4.85
N ALA A 236 -19.24 12.99 5.86
CA ALA A 236 -18.16 13.08 6.84
C ALA A 236 -16.81 12.78 6.15
N CYS A 237 -15.84 13.70 6.28
CA CYS A 237 -14.56 13.57 5.59
C CYS A 237 -13.38 13.72 6.55
N ARG A 238 -12.42 12.80 6.47
CA ARG A 238 -11.13 12.90 7.20
C ARG A 238 -9.96 12.77 6.24
N VAL A 239 -8.88 13.45 6.59
CA VAL A 239 -7.64 13.48 5.80
C VAL A 239 -6.55 12.82 6.60
N PHE A 240 -5.92 11.79 6.01
CA PHE A 240 -4.79 11.11 6.64
C PHE A 240 -3.52 11.93 6.50
N ASN A 241 -2.81 12.08 7.62
CA ASN A 241 -1.46 12.62 7.73
C ASN A 241 -1.22 13.87 6.86
N PRO A 242 -1.92 15.00 7.16
CA PRO A 242 -1.82 16.23 6.38
C PRO A 242 -0.38 16.73 6.29
N LEU A 243 0.04 17.13 5.09
CA LEU A 243 1.37 17.69 4.86
C LEU A 243 1.42 19.12 5.42
N LEU A 244 2.05 19.24 6.58
CA LEU A 244 2.30 20.52 7.24
C LEU A 244 3.78 20.89 7.13
N PRO A 245 4.15 22.19 7.02
CA PRO A 245 5.55 22.62 7.08
C PRO A 245 6.20 22.18 8.40
N GLY A 246 7.43 21.66 8.31
CA GLY A 246 8.20 21.18 9.46
C GLY A 246 8.60 19.71 9.32
N LEU A 247 9.56 19.30 10.15
CA LEU A 247 10.01 17.91 10.22
C LEU A 247 8.99 17.07 10.99
N ASN A 248 8.15 16.38 10.28
CA ASN A 248 7.24 15.40 10.85
C ASN A 248 7.65 13.99 10.40
N MET A 249 8.20 13.21 11.32
CA MET A 249 8.71 11.86 11.04
C MET A 249 7.63 10.88 10.56
N PHE A 250 6.38 11.12 10.94
CA PHE A 250 5.23 10.34 10.49
C PHE A 250 4.88 10.59 9.00
N LEU A 251 5.49 11.59 8.35
CA LEU A 251 5.28 11.88 6.93
C LEU A 251 5.59 10.68 6.01
N ASN A 252 6.48 9.80 6.43
CA ASN A 252 6.85 8.63 5.64
C ASN A 252 5.75 7.55 5.62
N ASN A 253 4.94 7.46 6.67
CA ASN A 253 3.82 6.53 6.73
C ASN A 253 2.62 7.14 6.01
N ARG A 254 2.14 6.45 4.98
CA ARG A 254 1.01 6.89 4.16
C ARG A 254 -0.10 5.83 4.19
N ASP A 255 -1.34 6.29 4.04
CA ASP A 255 -2.45 5.39 3.79
C ASP A 255 -2.49 5.07 2.30
N HIS A 256 -2.30 3.79 1.97
CA HIS A 256 -2.35 3.31 0.59
C HIS A 256 -3.49 2.33 0.35
N ARG A 257 -4.38 2.17 1.33
CA ARG A 257 -5.58 1.32 1.22
C ARG A 257 -6.56 1.89 0.18
N LYS A 258 -7.35 1.02 -0.41
CA LYS A 258 -8.47 1.35 -1.30
C LYS A 258 -9.62 0.45 -0.91
N ILE A 259 -10.53 1.00 -0.13
CA ILE A 259 -11.64 0.26 0.46
C ILE A 259 -12.94 1.02 0.21
N THR A 260 -13.97 0.31 -0.24
CA THR A 260 -15.34 0.79 -0.17
C THR A 260 -16.19 -0.27 0.52
N VAL A 261 -16.94 0.14 1.52
CA VAL A 261 -17.91 -0.72 2.24
C VAL A 261 -19.30 -0.10 2.14
N ILE A 262 -20.28 -0.92 1.82
CA ILE A 262 -21.68 -0.55 1.67
C ILE A 262 -22.50 -1.42 2.59
N ASP A 263 -23.12 -0.81 3.61
CA ASP A 263 -24.02 -1.44 4.59
C ASP A 263 -23.42 -2.66 5.33
N GLY A 264 -22.09 -2.84 5.29
CA GLY A 264 -21.44 -4.06 5.80
C GLY A 264 -21.77 -5.33 5.01
N LYS A 265 -22.46 -5.22 3.88
CA LYS A 265 -22.91 -6.32 3.01
C LYS A 265 -22.03 -6.51 1.80
N VAL A 266 -21.59 -5.40 1.20
CA VAL A 266 -20.77 -5.38 -0.01
C VAL A 266 -19.48 -4.59 0.27
N GLY A 267 -18.35 -5.13 -0.17
CA GLY A 267 -17.05 -4.51 -0.05
C GLY A 267 -16.27 -4.51 -1.36
N TYR A 268 -15.47 -3.47 -1.60
CA TYR A 268 -14.57 -3.36 -2.74
C TYR A 268 -13.16 -3.10 -2.26
N THR A 269 -12.19 -3.73 -2.91
CA THR A 269 -10.78 -3.39 -2.81
C THR A 269 -10.05 -3.72 -4.11
N GLY A 270 -8.83 -3.17 -4.27
CA GLY A 270 -8.03 -3.39 -5.47
C GLY A 270 -6.90 -2.39 -5.58
N GLY A 271 -6.28 -2.29 -6.76
CA GLY A 271 -5.14 -1.43 -7.00
C GLY A 271 -5.49 0.02 -7.34
N TYR A 272 -6.69 0.30 -7.85
CA TYR A 272 -7.07 1.59 -8.43
C TYR A 272 -7.46 2.64 -7.39
N ASN A 273 -7.00 3.87 -7.63
CA ASN A 273 -7.46 5.07 -6.93
C ASN A 273 -8.62 5.74 -7.69
N LEU A 274 -9.20 6.78 -7.11
CA LEU A 274 -10.31 7.52 -7.70
C LEU A 274 -9.79 8.72 -8.50
N ALA A 275 -9.00 8.45 -9.55
CA ALA A 275 -8.52 9.44 -10.51
C ALA A 275 -8.76 8.96 -11.95
N ASN A 276 -8.90 9.90 -12.88
CA ASN A 276 -9.32 9.61 -14.25
C ASN A 276 -8.41 8.64 -15.00
N GLU A 277 -7.11 8.67 -14.73
CA GLU A 277 -6.12 7.80 -15.37
C GLU A 277 -6.34 6.32 -15.07
N TYR A 278 -6.78 5.97 -13.85
CA TYR A 278 -7.03 4.58 -13.45
C TYR A 278 -8.17 3.92 -14.22
N PHE A 279 -9.08 4.72 -14.73
CA PHE A 279 -10.26 4.26 -15.49
C PHE A 279 -10.12 4.49 -17.00
N ASN A 280 -8.92 4.81 -17.47
CA ASN A 280 -8.65 5.13 -18.87
C ASN A 280 -9.51 6.29 -19.42
N TYR A 281 -9.93 7.24 -18.58
CA TYR A 281 -10.53 8.49 -19.03
C TYR A 281 -9.47 9.51 -19.49
N THR A 282 -8.23 9.31 -19.05
CA THR A 282 -7.03 10.00 -19.52
C THR A 282 -5.88 8.99 -19.64
N HIS A 283 -4.92 9.25 -20.55
CA HIS A 283 -3.84 8.30 -20.89
C HIS A 283 -2.43 8.93 -20.75
N PRO A 284 -2.02 9.37 -19.56
CA PRO A 284 -0.72 10.03 -19.40
C PRO A 284 0.47 9.09 -19.65
N TYR A 285 0.28 7.76 -19.49
CA TYR A 285 1.30 6.71 -19.60
C TYR A 285 0.86 5.56 -20.51
N GLY A 286 0.11 5.86 -21.57
CA GLY A 286 -0.54 4.84 -22.39
C GLY A 286 -1.79 4.28 -21.72
N GLU A 287 -2.11 3.01 -22.00
CA GLU A 287 -3.20 2.35 -21.30
C GLU A 287 -2.84 2.12 -19.83
N TRP A 288 -3.85 2.22 -18.96
CA TRP A 288 -3.71 1.93 -17.53
C TRP A 288 -4.40 0.62 -17.20
N LYS A 289 -3.63 -0.37 -16.74
CA LYS A 289 -4.19 -1.64 -16.27
C LYS A 289 -4.20 -1.67 -14.74
N ASP A 290 -5.39 -1.75 -14.19
CA ASP A 290 -5.59 -1.97 -12.77
C ASP A 290 -6.76 -2.93 -12.53
N THR A 291 -6.77 -3.58 -11.38
CA THR A 291 -7.70 -4.67 -11.06
C THR A 291 -8.32 -4.45 -9.68
N GLY A 292 -9.43 -5.12 -9.42
CA GLY A 292 -10.08 -5.10 -8.13
C GLY A 292 -11.01 -6.27 -7.93
N ILE A 293 -11.52 -6.37 -6.72
CA ILE A 293 -12.51 -7.37 -6.32
C ILE A 293 -13.70 -6.72 -5.63
N ARG A 294 -14.86 -7.33 -5.84
CA ARG A 294 -16.09 -7.09 -5.08
C ARG A 294 -16.36 -8.31 -4.22
N LEU A 295 -16.58 -8.07 -2.94
CA LEU A 295 -16.96 -9.08 -1.96
C LEU A 295 -18.42 -8.88 -1.57
N GLU A 296 -19.16 -9.97 -1.39
CA GLU A 296 -20.50 -9.93 -0.81
C GLU A 296 -20.65 -11.08 0.19
N GLY A 297 -20.95 -10.75 1.45
CA GLY A 297 -21.03 -11.72 2.54
C GLY A 297 -20.09 -11.43 3.71
N ASP A 298 -19.75 -12.47 4.48
CA ASP A 298 -19.13 -12.34 5.81
C ASP A 298 -17.75 -11.67 5.79
N ALA A 299 -16.95 -11.85 4.73
CA ALA A 299 -15.61 -11.27 4.62
C ALA A 299 -15.61 -9.74 4.54
N VAL A 300 -16.75 -9.09 4.25
CA VAL A 300 -16.88 -7.63 4.23
C VAL A 300 -16.62 -7.03 5.62
N ALA A 301 -16.84 -7.80 6.69
CA ALA A 301 -16.52 -7.38 8.06
C ALA A 301 -15.04 -7.01 8.22
N SER A 302 -14.11 -7.75 7.59
CA SER A 302 -12.69 -7.44 7.63
C SER A 302 -12.33 -6.11 6.96
N LEU A 303 -12.92 -5.81 5.79
CA LEU A 303 -12.75 -4.50 5.14
C LEU A 303 -13.36 -3.36 5.97
N THR A 304 -14.50 -3.64 6.62
CA THR A 304 -15.16 -2.69 7.53
C THR A 304 -14.27 -2.37 8.73
N ALA A 305 -13.67 -3.38 9.34
CA ALA A 305 -12.74 -3.20 10.47
C ALA A 305 -11.49 -2.41 10.04
N ALA A 306 -10.90 -2.73 8.88
CA ALA A 306 -9.76 -2.02 8.34
C ALA A 306 -10.05 -0.51 8.14
N PHE A 307 -11.21 -0.17 7.58
CA PHE A 307 -11.64 1.23 7.47
C PHE A 307 -11.82 1.89 8.84
N LEU A 308 -12.49 1.22 9.77
CA LEU A 308 -12.80 1.77 11.09
C LEU A 308 -11.51 1.99 11.92
N GLU A 309 -10.50 1.13 11.79
CA GLU A 309 -9.17 1.30 12.38
C GLU A 309 -8.58 2.66 11.98
N MET A 310 -8.49 2.95 10.69
CA MET A 310 -7.95 4.20 10.16
C MET A 310 -8.80 5.41 10.53
N TRP A 311 -10.11 5.26 10.46
CA TRP A 311 -11.05 6.31 10.85
C TRP A 311 -10.89 6.71 12.32
N GLU A 312 -10.83 5.75 13.24
CA GLU A 312 -10.65 6.01 14.68
C GLU A 312 -9.25 6.54 14.99
N ALA A 313 -8.21 6.01 14.33
CA ALA A 313 -6.84 6.48 14.51
C ALA A 313 -6.65 7.94 14.11
N SER A 314 -7.36 8.41 13.10
CA SER A 314 -7.25 9.77 12.55
C SER A 314 -8.18 10.78 13.22
N GLY A 315 -9.07 10.35 14.12
CA GLY A 315 -10.00 11.23 14.83
C GLY A 315 -9.26 12.26 15.68
N LYS A 316 -9.68 13.54 15.61
CA LYS A 316 -9.27 14.55 16.57
C LYS A 316 -9.93 14.21 17.90
N THR A 317 -9.16 13.77 18.89
CA THR A 317 -9.65 13.77 20.26
C THR A 317 -9.73 15.21 20.74
N PRO A 318 -10.84 15.66 21.34
CA PRO A 318 -10.83 16.87 22.15
C PRO A 318 -9.73 16.71 23.20
N ALA A 319 -8.97 17.77 23.47
CA ALA A 319 -7.80 17.73 24.32
C ALA A 319 -8.04 16.91 25.60
N GLY A 320 -7.38 15.76 25.72
CA GLY A 320 -7.28 14.97 26.93
C GLY A 320 -8.23 13.80 27.14
N VAL A 321 -9.16 13.50 26.21
CA VAL A 321 -10.06 12.34 26.36
C VAL A 321 -9.81 11.35 25.22
N ASP A 322 -9.04 10.31 25.51
CA ASP A 322 -8.83 9.13 24.62
C ASP A 322 -10.10 8.24 24.63
N VAL A 323 -11.21 8.77 24.18
CA VAL A 323 -12.43 7.98 24.03
C VAL A 323 -12.44 7.39 22.62
N LEU A 324 -11.70 6.28 22.46
CA LEU A 324 -11.96 5.34 21.39
C LEU A 324 -13.35 4.74 21.62
N ASN A 325 -14.33 5.23 20.91
CA ASN A 325 -15.70 4.75 21.06
C ASN A 325 -15.94 3.49 20.22
N ILE A 326 -15.13 2.43 20.49
CA ILE A 326 -15.22 1.16 19.76
C ILE A 326 -16.59 0.51 19.93
N GLU A 327 -17.26 0.71 21.08
CA GLU A 327 -18.62 0.22 21.27
C GLU A 327 -19.59 0.79 20.21
N ALA A 328 -19.43 2.07 19.84
CA ALA A 328 -20.25 2.67 18.79
C ALA A 328 -19.95 2.09 17.38
N GLN A 329 -18.80 1.43 17.20
CA GLN A 329 -18.43 0.84 15.93
C GLN A 329 -19.01 -0.58 15.76
N LYS A 330 -19.41 -1.26 16.82
CA LYS A 330 -20.02 -2.61 16.76
C LYS A 330 -21.21 -2.69 15.80
N LYS A 331 -21.99 -1.63 15.69
CA LYS A 331 -23.15 -1.57 14.79
C LYS A 331 -22.81 -1.77 13.30
N TYR A 332 -21.55 -1.53 12.90
CA TYR A 332 -21.12 -1.69 11.51
C TYR A 332 -20.49 -3.07 11.22
N LEU A 333 -20.22 -3.86 12.28
CA LEU A 333 -19.65 -5.21 12.20
C LEU A 333 -20.69 -6.31 12.42
N VAL A 334 -21.95 -5.97 12.30
CA VAL A 334 -23.06 -6.94 12.43
C VAL A 334 -23.10 -7.82 11.19
N GLN A 335 -23.11 -9.13 11.40
CA GLN A 335 -23.34 -10.09 10.32
C GLN A 335 -24.74 -9.92 9.72
N HIS A 336 -24.79 -9.88 8.39
CA HIS A 336 -26.03 -9.85 7.65
C HIS A 336 -26.41 -11.26 7.17
N PRO A 337 -27.70 -11.61 7.11
CA PRO A 337 -28.12 -12.86 6.49
C PRO A 337 -27.66 -12.90 5.03
N TYR A 338 -26.76 -13.80 4.73
CA TYR A 338 -26.23 -14.03 3.38
C TYR A 338 -25.96 -15.52 3.20
N GLN A 339 -26.14 -16.01 2.00
CA GLN A 339 -25.75 -17.36 1.62
C GLN A 339 -24.94 -17.26 0.32
N ALA A 340 -23.67 -17.54 0.41
CA ALA A 340 -22.77 -17.54 -0.75
C ALA A 340 -23.21 -18.58 -1.79
N LYS A 341 -23.06 -18.22 -3.05
CA LYS A 341 -23.30 -19.07 -4.22
C LYS A 341 -22.04 -19.78 -4.68
N GLN A 342 -20.88 -19.20 -4.36
CA GLN A 342 -19.56 -19.72 -4.70
C GLN A 342 -19.01 -20.49 -3.50
N THR A 343 -18.06 -21.37 -3.79
CA THR A 343 -17.21 -22.04 -2.79
C THR A 343 -15.86 -21.36 -2.73
N GLY A 344 -15.12 -21.58 -1.66
CA GLY A 344 -13.75 -21.09 -1.50
C GLY A 344 -13.52 -20.40 -0.18
N TYR A 345 -12.32 -19.89 0.00
CA TYR A 345 -11.85 -19.26 1.24
C TYR A 345 -11.35 -17.85 0.95
N ILE A 346 -11.91 -16.89 1.63
CA ILE A 346 -11.70 -15.47 1.38
C ILE A 346 -11.23 -14.82 2.67
N GLN A 347 -10.06 -14.17 2.63
CA GLN A 347 -9.43 -13.56 3.81
C GLN A 347 -8.88 -12.17 3.47
N PRO A 348 -9.73 -11.12 3.54
CA PRO A 348 -9.24 -9.76 3.49
C PRO A 348 -8.44 -9.45 4.77
N TYR A 349 -7.31 -8.79 4.61
CA TYR A 349 -6.44 -8.38 5.72
C TYR A 349 -5.89 -6.98 5.49
N ALA A 350 -5.50 -6.33 6.57
CA ALA A 350 -4.76 -5.08 6.53
C ALA A 350 -3.34 -5.28 7.05
N ASP A 351 -2.44 -4.43 6.56
CA ASP A 351 -1.04 -4.35 6.98
C ASP A 351 -0.78 -2.98 7.61
N CYS A 352 -0.07 -2.98 8.74
CA CYS A 352 0.19 -1.77 9.53
C CYS A 352 1.70 -1.56 9.68
N PRO A 353 2.28 -0.49 9.14
CA PRO A 353 3.73 -0.26 9.19
C PRO A 353 4.25 0.06 10.60
N LEU A 354 3.38 0.12 11.61
CA LEU A 354 3.71 0.56 12.96
C LEU A 354 3.88 -0.59 13.96
N ASP A 355 3.42 -1.80 13.66
CA ASP A 355 3.48 -2.94 14.60
C ASP A 355 4.81 -3.71 14.52
N GLY A 356 5.52 -3.60 13.41
CA GLY A 356 6.81 -4.25 13.16
C GLY A 356 6.68 -5.64 12.53
N ILE A 357 5.49 -5.97 12.02
CA ILE A 357 5.20 -7.18 11.25
C ILE A 357 4.88 -6.76 9.82
N GLN A 358 5.53 -7.36 8.83
CA GLN A 358 5.34 -7.06 7.41
C GLN A 358 4.39 -8.10 6.80
N VAL A 359 3.12 -8.01 7.15
CA VAL A 359 2.11 -9.03 6.76
C VAL A 359 2.04 -9.19 5.25
N GLY A 360 2.09 -8.11 4.49
CA GLY A 360 2.03 -8.14 3.04
C GLY A 360 3.21 -8.90 2.41
N GLU A 361 4.44 -8.62 2.86
CA GLU A 361 5.63 -9.32 2.38
C GLU A 361 5.62 -10.80 2.76
N ASP A 362 5.30 -11.09 4.02
CA ASP A 362 5.30 -12.45 4.54
C ASP A 362 4.25 -13.33 3.85
N VAL A 363 3.09 -12.77 3.49
CA VAL A 363 2.07 -13.45 2.68
C VAL A 363 2.62 -13.78 1.30
N TYR A 364 3.27 -12.83 0.62
CA TYR A 364 3.87 -13.08 -0.69
C TYR A 364 4.99 -14.13 -0.62
N ILE A 365 5.89 -14.04 0.36
CA ILE A 365 6.95 -15.03 0.59
C ILE A 365 6.34 -16.40 0.88
N SER A 366 5.27 -16.46 1.68
CA SER A 366 4.58 -17.71 1.99
C SER A 366 3.99 -18.36 0.74
N ILE A 367 3.31 -17.60 -0.12
CA ILE A 367 2.76 -18.10 -1.39
C ILE A 367 3.89 -18.63 -2.30
N VAL A 368 4.99 -17.88 -2.46
CA VAL A 368 6.15 -18.30 -3.26
C VAL A 368 6.75 -19.61 -2.74
N ASN A 369 6.88 -19.72 -1.42
CA ASN A 369 7.46 -20.91 -0.79
C ASN A 369 6.55 -22.15 -0.88
N LYS A 370 5.22 -21.95 -0.99
CA LYS A 370 4.24 -23.04 -1.11
C LYS A 370 3.95 -23.45 -2.55
N ALA A 371 4.34 -22.62 -3.51
CA ALA A 371 4.16 -22.92 -4.93
C ALA A 371 5.00 -24.13 -5.38
N ASP A 372 4.37 -25.05 -6.13
CA ASP A 372 5.02 -26.24 -6.71
C ASP A 372 5.19 -26.14 -8.22
N ARG A 373 4.21 -25.56 -8.94
CA ARG A 373 4.18 -25.52 -10.42
C ARG A 373 4.52 -24.13 -10.93
N TYR A 374 3.81 -23.12 -10.45
CA TYR A 374 4.02 -21.73 -10.86
C TYR A 374 3.62 -20.74 -9.78
N CYS A 375 4.23 -19.57 -9.80
CA CYS A 375 3.84 -18.42 -8.99
C CYS A 375 4.09 -17.14 -9.80
N TRP A 376 3.03 -16.38 -10.11
CA TRP A 376 3.09 -15.19 -10.93
C TRP A 376 2.68 -13.96 -10.15
N PHE A 377 3.34 -12.85 -10.44
CA PHE A 377 3.08 -11.55 -9.83
C PHE A 377 2.84 -10.49 -10.89
N MET A 378 1.95 -9.54 -10.60
CA MET A 378 1.84 -8.27 -11.32
C MET A 378 2.01 -7.14 -10.32
N THR A 379 2.90 -6.19 -10.63
CA THR A 379 3.23 -5.06 -9.74
C THR A 379 3.74 -3.87 -10.54
N PRO A 380 3.37 -2.62 -10.17
CA PRO A 380 3.91 -1.43 -10.83
C PRO A 380 5.38 -1.20 -10.54
N TYR A 381 5.87 -1.66 -9.39
CA TYR A 381 7.24 -1.46 -8.92
C TYR A 381 7.81 -2.77 -8.39
N LEU A 382 9.10 -3.01 -8.69
CA LEU A 382 9.83 -4.19 -8.23
C LEU A 382 11.11 -3.72 -7.53
N ILE A 383 10.97 -3.37 -6.25
CA ILE A 383 12.04 -2.84 -5.40
C ILE A 383 11.99 -3.59 -4.07
N ILE A 384 12.38 -4.84 -4.11
CA ILE A 384 12.14 -5.86 -3.10
C ILE A 384 13.32 -6.06 -2.16
N THR A 385 13.03 -6.66 -1.01
CA THR A 385 14.03 -7.06 -0.01
C THR A 385 14.93 -8.19 -0.49
N ASP A 386 15.99 -8.43 0.24
CA ASP A 386 16.86 -9.59 -0.01
C ASP A 386 16.10 -10.88 0.32
N GLU A 387 15.20 -10.88 1.31
CA GLU A 387 14.35 -11.99 1.70
C GLU A 387 13.39 -12.39 0.56
N MET A 388 12.66 -11.41 0.01
CA MET A 388 11.75 -11.66 -1.12
C MET A 388 12.52 -12.06 -2.38
N THR A 389 13.68 -11.43 -2.65
CA THR A 389 14.57 -11.82 -3.76
C THR A 389 15.01 -13.28 -3.61
N HIS A 390 15.42 -13.68 -2.40
CA HIS A 390 15.84 -15.06 -2.11
C HIS A 390 14.68 -16.06 -2.30
N ALA A 391 13.49 -15.74 -1.81
CA ALA A 391 12.31 -16.60 -1.95
C ALA A 391 11.96 -16.85 -3.42
N LEU A 392 11.88 -15.78 -4.25
CA LEU A 392 11.61 -15.88 -5.68
C LEU A 392 12.68 -16.70 -6.42
N SER A 393 13.96 -16.41 -6.12
CA SER A 393 15.10 -17.13 -6.70
C SER A 393 15.09 -18.61 -6.32
N LEU A 394 14.82 -18.92 -5.06
CA LEU A 394 14.75 -20.29 -4.57
C LEU A 394 13.60 -21.08 -5.23
N ALA A 395 12.44 -20.47 -5.38
CA ALA A 395 11.30 -21.08 -6.07
C ALA A 395 11.65 -21.40 -7.53
N ALA A 396 12.24 -20.44 -8.27
CA ALA A 396 12.66 -20.66 -9.64
C ALA A 396 13.72 -21.78 -9.77
N ARG A 397 14.71 -21.82 -8.86
CA ARG A 397 15.73 -22.89 -8.81
C ARG A 397 15.14 -24.26 -8.46
N ARG A 398 14.01 -24.32 -7.73
CA ARG A 398 13.26 -25.57 -7.50
C ARG A 398 12.49 -26.04 -8.73
N GLY A 399 12.43 -25.25 -9.81
CA GLY A 399 11.70 -25.55 -11.02
C GLY A 399 10.29 -24.95 -11.08
N VAL A 400 9.91 -24.10 -10.14
CA VAL A 400 8.65 -23.34 -10.18
C VAL A 400 8.74 -22.28 -11.30
N ASP A 401 7.71 -22.17 -12.15
CA ASP A 401 7.62 -21.11 -13.16
C ASP A 401 7.26 -19.78 -12.50
N VAL A 402 8.28 -19.01 -12.14
CA VAL A 402 8.12 -17.70 -11.50
C VAL A 402 8.12 -16.61 -12.55
N ARG A 403 7.01 -15.87 -12.68
CA ARG A 403 6.86 -14.75 -13.62
C ARG A 403 6.50 -13.47 -12.91
N ILE A 404 7.08 -12.35 -13.34
CA ILE A 404 6.78 -11.02 -12.83
C ILE A 404 6.44 -10.10 -13.98
N ILE A 405 5.25 -9.48 -13.93
CA ILE A 405 4.76 -8.50 -14.90
C ILE A 405 4.94 -7.11 -14.29
N THR A 406 5.61 -6.23 -15.04
CA THR A 406 5.87 -4.84 -14.66
C THR A 406 5.46 -3.90 -15.81
N PRO A 407 5.33 -2.57 -15.57
CA PRO A 407 4.97 -1.63 -16.62
C PRO A 407 6.00 -1.57 -17.76
N GLY A 408 5.51 -1.45 -18.98
CA GLY A 408 6.34 -1.15 -20.16
C GLY A 408 6.58 0.34 -20.34
N ILE A 409 5.61 1.18 -19.96
CA ILE A 409 5.72 2.65 -19.94
C ILE A 409 5.65 3.11 -18.48
N PRO A 410 6.70 3.76 -17.94
CA PRO A 410 6.75 4.16 -16.53
C PRO A 410 6.00 5.47 -16.26
N ASP A 411 5.41 5.57 -15.06
CA ASP A 411 4.92 6.82 -14.48
C ASP A 411 6.07 7.70 -13.98
N LYS A 412 7.10 7.11 -13.37
CA LYS A 412 8.28 7.76 -12.79
C LYS A 412 9.57 7.11 -13.30
N LYS A 413 10.30 7.82 -14.16
CA LYS A 413 11.52 7.31 -14.81
C LYS A 413 12.59 6.85 -13.82
N LEU A 414 12.74 7.54 -12.68
CA LEU A 414 13.72 7.20 -11.65
C LEU A 414 13.37 5.87 -11.00
N ILE A 415 12.13 5.70 -10.52
CA ILE A 415 11.63 4.48 -9.89
C ILE A 415 11.71 3.29 -10.87
N TYR A 416 11.41 3.52 -12.13
CA TYR A 416 11.54 2.51 -13.16
C TYR A 416 13.00 2.06 -13.39
N SER A 417 13.95 3.00 -13.30
CA SER A 417 15.38 2.66 -13.38
C SER A 417 15.81 1.78 -12.21
N ILE A 418 15.29 2.06 -11.00
CA ILE A 418 15.55 1.25 -9.80
C ILE A 418 14.90 -0.11 -9.93
N THR A 419 13.63 -0.21 -10.30
CA THR A 419 12.92 -1.47 -10.59
C THR A 419 13.75 -2.36 -11.50
N ARG A 420 14.23 -1.83 -12.60
CA ARG A 420 15.08 -2.58 -13.56
C ARG A 420 16.44 -3.00 -13.00
N SER A 421 16.90 -2.40 -11.92
CA SER A 421 18.15 -2.82 -11.26
C SER A 421 18.03 -4.16 -10.55
N PHE A 422 16.82 -4.54 -10.16
CA PHE A 422 16.53 -5.83 -9.52
C PHE A 422 16.42 -7.00 -10.51
N TYR A 423 16.11 -6.72 -11.78
CA TYR A 423 15.86 -7.77 -12.77
C TYR A 423 17.06 -8.73 -12.93
N HIS A 424 18.27 -8.18 -12.99
CA HIS A 424 19.47 -8.98 -13.27
C HIS A 424 19.64 -10.15 -12.28
N ASN A 425 19.54 -9.91 -11.00
CA ASN A 425 19.71 -10.97 -9.99
C ASN A 425 18.63 -12.04 -10.12
N LEU A 426 17.37 -11.64 -10.28
CA LEU A 426 16.23 -12.55 -10.41
C LEU A 426 16.33 -13.43 -11.66
N VAL A 427 16.67 -12.85 -12.81
CA VAL A 427 16.75 -13.62 -14.07
C VAL A 427 17.93 -14.58 -14.10
N GLN A 428 19.03 -14.31 -13.37
CA GLN A 428 20.15 -15.26 -13.22
C GLN A 428 19.69 -16.57 -12.55
N ASP A 429 18.72 -16.46 -11.65
CA ASP A 429 18.17 -17.59 -10.88
C ASP A 429 16.98 -18.28 -11.57
N GLY A 430 16.56 -17.80 -12.74
CA GLY A 430 15.50 -18.42 -13.53
C GLY A 430 14.13 -17.74 -13.45
N VAL A 431 13.99 -16.63 -12.70
CA VAL A 431 12.76 -15.83 -12.70
C VAL A 431 12.58 -15.16 -14.07
N ARG A 432 11.37 -15.19 -14.61
CA ARG A 432 11.04 -14.59 -15.90
C ARG A 432 10.38 -13.23 -15.70
N ILE A 433 10.87 -12.21 -16.41
CA ILE A 433 10.40 -10.82 -16.27
C ILE A 433 9.75 -10.36 -17.58
N TYR A 434 8.56 -9.79 -17.44
CA TYR A 434 7.73 -9.30 -18.52
C TYR A 434 7.42 -7.81 -18.34
N GLU A 435 7.53 -7.02 -19.40
CA GLU A 435 7.13 -5.61 -19.44
C GLU A 435 5.86 -5.46 -20.28
N TRP A 436 4.75 -5.06 -19.66
CA TRP A 436 3.47 -4.85 -20.35
C TRP A 436 3.53 -3.64 -21.27
N THR A 437 3.44 -3.88 -22.58
CA THR A 437 3.79 -2.87 -23.59
C THR A 437 2.74 -1.80 -23.86
N PRO A 438 1.41 -2.01 -23.67
CA PRO A 438 0.41 -1.00 -23.95
C PRO A 438 0.51 0.25 -23.06
N GLY A 439 1.08 0.12 -21.84
CA GLY A 439 1.12 1.25 -20.94
C GLY A 439 1.68 0.96 -19.55
N PHE A 440 1.00 1.50 -18.55
CA PHE A 440 1.35 1.36 -17.15
C PHE A 440 0.45 0.33 -16.44
N CYS A 441 1.00 -0.83 -16.09
CA CYS A 441 0.27 -1.80 -15.27
C CYS A 441 0.45 -1.46 -13.78
N HIS A 442 -0.67 -1.18 -13.13
CA HIS A 442 -0.70 -0.76 -11.72
C HIS A 442 -1.39 -1.78 -10.81
N ALA A 443 -1.85 -2.90 -11.32
CA ALA A 443 -2.42 -3.99 -10.52
C ALA A 443 -1.39 -4.57 -9.55
N LYS A 444 -1.86 -5.01 -8.38
CA LYS A 444 -1.08 -5.68 -7.35
C LYS A 444 -1.77 -7.00 -7.04
N MET A 445 -1.28 -8.04 -7.66
CA MET A 445 -1.87 -9.36 -7.52
C MET A 445 -0.82 -10.47 -7.69
N SER A 446 -1.12 -11.59 -7.11
CA SER A 446 -0.36 -12.83 -7.29
C SER A 446 -1.30 -14.01 -7.51
N VAL A 447 -0.80 -15.04 -8.19
CA VAL A 447 -1.51 -16.31 -8.33
C VAL A 447 -0.51 -17.46 -8.31
N ALA A 448 -0.86 -18.55 -7.64
CA ALA A 448 -0.04 -19.76 -7.56
C ALA A 448 -0.88 -21.01 -7.70
N ASP A 449 -0.41 -21.95 -8.53
CA ASP A 449 -0.85 -23.34 -8.64
C ASP A 449 -2.35 -23.56 -8.88
N ASP A 450 -3.11 -22.57 -9.34
CA ASP A 450 -4.58 -22.56 -9.48
C ASP A 450 -5.35 -22.63 -8.16
N CYS A 451 -4.69 -22.53 -7.01
CA CYS A 451 -5.32 -22.71 -5.72
C CYS A 451 -5.23 -21.49 -4.80
N MET A 452 -4.26 -20.60 -5.01
CA MET A 452 -4.06 -19.40 -4.18
C MET A 452 -3.90 -18.15 -5.04
N ALA A 453 -4.49 -17.05 -4.61
CA ALA A 453 -4.25 -15.73 -5.21
C ALA A 453 -4.36 -14.61 -4.17
N THR A 454 -3.78 -13.45 -4.51
CA THR A 454 -4.01 -12.19 -3.80
C THR A 454 -4.41 -11.10 -4.77
N CYS A 455 -5.28 -10.21 -4.31
CA CYS A 455 -5.59 -8.96 -4.99
C CYS A 455 -5.73 -7.86 -3.93
N GLY A 456 -5.17 -6.68 -4.17
CA GLY A 456 -5.23 -5.60 -3.19
C GLY A 456 -4.38 -4.40 -3.56
N THR A 457 -3.78 -3.79 -2.54
CA THR A 457 -3.07 -2.51 -2.68
C THR A 457 -1.56 -2.66 -2.60
N ILE A 458 -1.05 -3.82 -2.16
CA ILE A 458 0.34 -4.05 -1.75
C ILE A 458 1.26 -4.24 -2.96
N ASN A 459 2.10 -3.25 -3.24
CA ASN A 459 3.14 -3.35 -4.27
C ASN A 459 4.32 -4.21 -3.79
N LEU A 460 5.15 -4.67 -4.73
CA LEU A 460 6.46 -5.24 -4.44
C LEU A 460 7.54 -4.12 -4.36
N ASP A 461 7.34 -3.18 -3.42
CA ASP A 461 8.32 -2.13 -3.12
C ASP A 461 8.39 -1.82 -1.61
N TYR A 462 9.53 -1.24 -1.17
CA TYR A 462 9.77 -0.95 0.25
C TYR A 462 8.70 -0.05 0.88
N ARG A 463 8.14 0.90 0.12
CA ARG A 463 7.13 1.80 0.68
C ARG A 463 5.87 1.04 1.04
N SER A 464 5.38 0.19 0.15
CA SER A 464 4.23 -0.68 0.42
C SER A 464 4.51 -1.66 1.54
N LEU A 465 5.66 -2.34 1.52
CA LEU A 465 5.96 -3.43 2.44
C LEU A 465 6.35 -2.97 3.85
N TYR A 466 6.82 -1.71 4.03
CA TYR A 466 7.38 -1.25 5.31
C TYR A 466 6.86 0.09 5.82
N HIS A 467 6.26 0.92 4.98
CA HIS A 467 5.93 2.29 5.34
C HIS A 467 4.46 2.66 5.17
N HIS A 468 3.72 1.94 4.33
CA HIS A 468 2.33 2.24 4.07
C HIS A 468 1.38 1.39 4.90
N PHE A 469 0.22 1.95 5.23
CA PHE A 469 -0.95 1.17 5.59
C PHE A 469 -1.51 0.60 4.30
N GLU A 470 -1.60 -0.71 4.22
CA GLU A 470 -2.01 -1.44 3.04
C GLU A 470 -3.18 -2.37 3.37
N ASN A 471 -3.83 -2.91 2.35
CA ASN A 471 -4.73 -4.03 2.49
C ASN A 471 -4.64 -4.99 1.30
N GLY A 472 -4.86 -6.25 1.59
CA GLY A 472 -4.92 -7.32 0.60
C GLY A 472 -6.10 -8.23 0.86
N CYS A 473 -6.44 -9.04 -0.11
CA CYS A 473 -7.34 -10.16 0.06
C CYS A 473 -6.63 -11.43 -0.41
N PHE A 474 -6.40 -12.35 0.51
CA PHE A 474 -5.98 -13.70 0.19
C PHE A 474 -7.20 -14.53 -0.17
N MET A 475 -7.11 -15.29 -1.24
CA MET A 475 -8.18 -16.13 -1.77
C MET A 475 -7.64 -17.51 -2.05
N ALA A 476 -8.39 -18.54 -1.67
CA ALA A 476 -8.04 -19.93 -1.94
C ALA A 476 -9.25 -20.74 -2.41
N ASP A 477 -9.02 -21.65 -3.34
CA ASP A 477 -9.98 -22.62 -3.86
C ASP A 477 -11.31 -21.97 -4.33
N CYS A 478 -11.25 -20.79 -4.97
CA CYS A 478 -12.40 -20.08 -5.50
C CYS A 478 -12.22 -19.66 -6.95
N ASP A 479 -13.33 -19.36 -7.64
CA ASP A 479 -13.34 -18.97 -9.06
C ASP A 479 -12.46 -17.75 -9.34
N ALA A 480 -12.39 -16.79 -8.43
CA ALA A 480 -11.57 -15.58 -8.57
C ALA A 480 -10.07 -15.89 -8.74
N VAL A 481 -9.56 -16.99 -8.16
CA VAL A 481 -8.18 -17.44 -8.37
C VAL A 481 -7.93 -17.77 -9.84
N LEU A 482 -8.87 -18.47 -10.48
CA LEU A 482 -8.80 -18.84 -11.89
C LEU A 482 -9.02 -17.64 -12.81
N ASP A 483 -9.85 -16.69 -12.39
CA ASP A 483 -10.06 -15.42 -13.12
C ASP A 483 -8.78 -14.59 -13.15
N ILE A 484 -8.11 -14.43 -12.01
CA ILE A 484 -6.81 -13.75 -11.89
C ILE A 484 -5.76 -14.44 -12.76
N ARG A 485 -5.71 -15.77 -12.73
CA ARG A 485 -4.80 -16.54 -13.60
C ARG A 485 -5.06 -16.24 -15.07
N ARG A 486 -6.31 -16.32 -15.53
CA ARG A 486 -6.69 -16.06 -16.93
C ARG A 486 -6.34 -14.64 -17.37
N ASP A 487 -6.59 -13.65 -16.51
CA ASP A 487 -6.22 -12.26 -16.78
C ASP A 487 -4.70 -12.08 -16.89
N MET A 488 -3.92 -12.72 -16.03
CA MET A 488 -2.46 -12.69 -16.14
C MET A 488 -1.97 -13.38 -17.43
N GLU A 489 -2.56 -14.49 -17.85
CA GLU A 489 -2.23 -15.16 -19.11
C GLU A 489 -2.50 -14.25 -20.32
N GLN A 490 -3.67 -13.62 -20.38
CA GLN A 490 -4.01 -12.65 -21.43
C GLN A 490 -3.11 -11.41 -21.42
N THR A 491 -2.73 -10.94 -20.22
CA THR A 491 -1.81 -9.82 -20.07
C THR A 491 -0.41 -10.17 -20.57
N LEU A 492 0.07 -11.41 -20.32
CA LEU A 492 1.37 -11.89 -20.79
C LEU A 492 1.47 -11.90 -22.33
N GLU A 493 0.37 -12.13 -23.05
CA GLU A 493 0.33 -12.06 -24.52
C GLU A 493 0.65 -10.65 -25.05
N GLN A 494 0.38 -9.61 -24.25
CA GLN A 494 0.65 -8.21 -24.58
C GLN A 494 2.00 -7.73 -24.02
N CYS A 495 2.75 -8.61 -23.35
CA CYS A 495 4.02 -8.27 -22.74
C CYS A 495 5.20 -8.55 -23.68
N ARG A 496 6.26 -7.79 -23.46
CA ARG A 496 7.58 -8.12 -23.96
C ARG A 496 8.35 -8.85 -22.87
N GLU A 497 8.75 -10.08 -23.09
CA GLU A 497 9.70 -10.77 -22.21
C GLU A 497 11.08 -10.12 -22.31
N VAL A 498 11.67 -9.77 -21.16
CA VAL A 498 12.97 -9.11 -21.08
C VAL A 498 14.03 -9.95 -20.36
N THR A 499 13.71 -11.19 -20.00
CA THR A 499 14.56 -12.12 -19.25
C THR A 499 15.96 -12.24 -19.87
N GLU A 500 16.07 -12.60 -21.14
CA GLU A 500 17.37 -12.79 -21.79
C GLU A 500 18.19 -11.49 -21.93
N LYS A 501 17.52 -10.36 -22.13
CA LYS A 501 18.15 -9.04 -22.16
C LYS A 501 18.91 -8.71 -20.87
N TYR A 502 18.39 -9.15 -19.73
CA TYR A 502 18.95 -8.86 -18.42
C TYR A 502 19.92 -9.96 -17.94
N LYS A 503 19.91 -11.16 -18.54
CA LYS A 503 20.94 -12.18 -18.32
C LYS A 503 22.30 -11.76 -18.90
N SER A 504 22.34 -11.22 -20.11
CA SER A 504 23.58 -10.90 -20.84
C SER A 504 24.44 -9.79 -20.25
N GLY A 505 23.98 -9.16 -19.18
CA GLY A 505 24.72 -8.13 -18.45
C GLY A 505 24.61 -6.73 -19.06
N ARG A 506 24.80 -5.72 -18.21
CA ARG A 506 24.79 -4.30 -18.56
C ARG A 506 26.19 -3.67 -18.50
N SER A 507 26.35 -2.51 -19.11
CA SER A 507 27.59 -1.73 -18.98
C SER A 507 27.88 -1.39 -17.51
N ALA A 508 29.15 -1.36 -17.12
CA ALA A 508 29.59 -1.12 -15.74
C ALA A 508 29.11 0.23 -15.19
N THR A 509 29.06 1.26 -16.04
CA THR A 509 28.59 2.61 -15.68
C THR A 509 27.10 2.67 -15.32
N LEU A 510 26.25 1.95 -16.06
CA LEU A 510 24.82 1.85 -15.75
C LEU A 510 24.58 1.08 -14.44
N ARG A 511 25.40 0.04 -14.17
CA ARG A 511 25.34 -0.70 -12.91
C ARG A 511 25.68 0.18 -11.72
N LEU A 512 26.74 0.96 -11.79
CA LEU A 512 27.17 1.82 -10.68
C LEU A 512 26.11 2.87 -10.32
N GLY A 513 25.53 3.54 -11.32
CA GLY A 513 24.45 4.51 -11.11
C GLY A 513 23.20 3.90 -10.48
N GLN A 514 22.81 2.71 -10.92
CA GLN A 514 21.65 1.99 -10.37
C GLN A 514 21.93 1.47 -8.94
N LEU A 515 23.13 0.98 -8.65
CA LEU A 515 23.52 0.59 -7.30
C LEU A 515 23.50 1.78 -6.34
N PHE A 516 23.98 2.95 -6.80
CA PHE A 516 23.89 4.18 -6.03
C PHE A 516 22.42 4.56 -5.73
N LEU A 517 21.54 4.47 -6.72
CA LEU A 517 20.11 4.74 -6.53
C LEU A 517 19.45 3.72 -5.59
N ARG A 518 19.87 2.45 -5.61
CA ARG A 518 19.39 1.43 -4.66
C ARG A 518 19.67 1.76 -3.19
N LEU A 519 20.75 2.49 -2.89
CA LEU A 519 21.02 2.95 -1.52
C LEU A 519 19.91 3.87 -0.98
N PHE A 520 19.16 4.52 -1.87
CA PHE A 520 18.08 5.41 -1.51
C PHE A 520 16.69 4.81 -1.81
N ALA A 521 16.63 3.55 -2.20
CA ALA A 521 15.38 2.90 -2.59
C ALA A 521 14.34 2.87 -1.45
N GLU A 522 14.81 2.80 -0.20
CA GLU A 522 13.98 2.89 1.01
C GLU A 522 13.30 4.27 1.18
N LEU A 523 13.92 5.32 0.66
CA LEU A 523 13.42 6.70 0.79
C LEU A 523 12.52 7.12 -0.38
N LEU A 524 12.50 6.33 -1.46
CA LEU A 524 11.81 6.62 -2.72
C LEU A 524 10.50 5.85 -2.83
#